data_92009ceb8cd1863df745dbc4f692a8d9
#
_entry.id   92009ceb8cd1863df745dbc4f692a8d9
#
_cell.length_a   1.000
_cell.length_b   1.000
_cell.length_c   1.000
_cell.angle_alpha   90.00
_cell.angle_beta   90.00
_cell.angle_gamma   90.00
#
_symmetry.space_group_name_H-M   'P 1'
#
loop_
_entity.id
_entity.type
_entity.pdbx_description
1 polymer ?
#
loop_
_entity_poly.entity_id
_entity_poly.type
_entity_poly.pdbx_seq_one_letter_code
_entity_poly.pdbx_strand_id
1 'polypeptide(L)'
;MLSRREFVGAGLAAAIGAAARGRAADEGAPVRFLVAADIHYRPGVFPFDTDEQLRKIVARGVSEKVDFGIQLGDFQHDAKRGRAFIDLWNDAPFRTFNVIGNHDDDATTPAETRAALRLERGWYRFDVRGVRFVVLDTNYGFVNGAFVHYGKGCGFSPYKLGAADRLRLHPDEFPFLEEALGTATGPCVILSHRTLAGEDADAVRVRQIVAAANRARPGRVALALCGHNHCDRMVRRDGVSFLTVNSPNHVWIPFRHKGYPDEDVRRWREIDHVVAYDGTPLSAVVTVCADGHFAVRGLAGGFWRGIAPEQLSKKLTKRGIAPVIRDYEG
;
A
#
# COMPACT_ATOMS: atom_id res chain seq x y z
N MET A 1 1.96 44.02 35.53
CA MET A 1 2.01 42.56 35.63
C MET A 1 0.73 42.00 35.01
N LEU A 2 0.78 41.53 33.79
CA LEU A 2 -0.37 40.91 33.11
C LEU A 2 -0.61 39.50 33.69
N SER A 3 -1.87 39.15 33.89
CA SER A 3 -2.25 37.89 34.51
C SER A 3 -1.97 36.67 33.58
N ARG A 4 -1.74 35.47 34.15
CA ARG A 4 -1.49 34.23 33.40
C ARG A 4 -2.59 33.88 32.39
N ARG A 5 -3.80 34.41 32.50
CA ARG A 5 -4.91 34.21 31.58
C ARG A 5 -4.78 34.98 30.27
N GLU A 6 -4.13 36.14 30.28
CA GLU A 6 -3.97 36.96 29.07
C GLU A 6 -2.85 36.45 28.15
N PHE A 7 -1.86 35.74 28.71
CA PHE A 7 -0.77 35.15 27.91
C PHE A 7 -1.18 33.91 27.14
N VAL A 8 -2.17 33.15 27.64
CA VAL A 8 -2.68 31.93 26.95
C VAL A 8 -3.60 32.30 25.79
N GLY A 9 -4.36 33.41 25.89
CA GLY A 9 -5.26 33.85 24.82
C GLY A 9 -4.56 34.38 23.57
N ALA A 10 -3.45 35.10 23.73
CA ALA A 10 -2.69 35.67 22.62
C ALA A 10 -1.91 34.62 21.81
N GLY A 11 -1.39 33.58 22.49
CA GLY A 11 -0.68 32.48 21.83
C GLY A 11 -1.59 31.59 20.98
N LEU A 12 -2.83 31.34 21.43
CA LEU A 12 -3.79 30.48 20.71
C LEU A 12 -4.35 31.16 19.46
N ALA A 13 -4.60 32.46 19.51
CA ALA A 13 -5.08 33.23 18.36
C ALA A 13 -4.03 33.36 17.24
N ALA A 14 -2.73 33.51 17.61
CA ALA A 14 -1.63 33.56 16.65
C ALA A 14 -1.36 32.19 16.00
N ALA A 15 -1.50 31.07 16.74
CA ALA A 15 -1.34 29.72 16.20
C ALA A 15 -2.48 29.32 15.24
N ILE A 16 -3.72 29.72 15.54
CA ILE A 16 -4.88 29.48 14.66
C ILE A 16 -4.78 30.33 13.37
N GLY A 17 -4.31 31.57 13.48
CA GLY A 17 -4.10 32.44 12.32
C GLY A 17 -2.97 32.01 11.40
N ALA A 18 -1.88 31.44 11.95
CA ALA A 18 -0.76 30.89 11.17
C ALA A 18 -1.14 29.57 10.47
N ALA A 19 -1.89 28.69 11.16
CA ALA A 19 -2.41 27.45 10.57
C ALA A 19 -3.46 27.70 9.45
N ALA A 20 -4.30 28.74 9.60
CA ALA A 20 -5.26 29.11 8.57
C ALA A 20 -4.60 29.77 7.35
N ARG A 21 -3.53 30.56 7.53
CA ARG A 21 -2.77 31.17 6.43
C ARG A 21 -1.92 30.18 5.66
N GLY A 22 -1.32 29.16 6.34
CA GLY A 22 -0.61 28.07 5.67
C GLY A 22 -1.54 27.18 4.83
N ARG A 23 -2.80 27.03 5.25
CA ARG A 23 -3.77 26.18 4.57
C ARG A 23 -4.28 26.77 3.25
N ALA A 24 -4.47 28.06 3.16
CA ALA A 24 -4.97 28.75 1.95
C ALA A 24 -3.90 28.89 0.85
N ALA A 25 -2.62 28.97 1.21
CA ALA A 25 -1.52 29.12 0.25
C ALA A 25 -1.10 27.79 -0.40
N ASP A 26 -1.59 26.64 0.10
CA ASP A 26 -1.15 25.30 -0.29
C ASP A 26 -2.29 24.51 -1.02
N GLU A 27 -3.51 25.07 -1.10
CA GLU A 27 -4.60 24.51 -1.88
C GLU A 27 -4.31 24.68 -3.37
N GLY A 28 -4.16 23.54 -4.08
CA GLY A 28 -3.85 23.49 -5.51
C GLY A 28 -2.41 23.14 -5.86
N ALA A 29 -1.50 23.14 -4.88
CA ALA A 29 -0.18 22.57 -5.10
C ALA A 29 -0.26 21.05 -5.28
N PRO A 30 0.56 20.44 -6.15
CA PRO A 30 0.58 18.99 -6.32
C PRO A 30 0.87 18.26 -4.99
N VAL A 31 0.16 17.18 -4.73
CA VAL A 31 0.41 16.29 -3.59
C VAL A 31 1.50 15.29 -3.98
N ARG A 32 2.56 15.21 -3.20
CA ARG A 32 3.65 14.24 -3.39
C ARG A 32 3.66 13.25 -2.25
N PHE A 33 3.67 11.97 -2.55
CA PHE A 33 3.69 10.96 -1.51
C PHE A 33 4.57 9.76 -1.87
N LEU A 34 5.15 9.17 -0.84
CA LEU A 34 5.94 7.95 -0.94
C LEU A 34 5.02 6.73 -0.90
N VAL A 35 5.28 5.75 -1.77
CA VAL A 35 4.55 4.48 -1.81
C VAL A 35 5.52 3.31 -1.69
N ALA A 36 5.23 2.39 -0.78
CA ALA A 36 5.86 1.08 -0.68
C ALA A 36 4.79 -0.02 -0.56
N ALA A 37 5.09 -1.24 -0.95
CA ALA A 37 4.18 -2.38 -0.88
C ALA A 37 4.94 -3.67 -0.59
N ASP A 38 4.29 -4.62 0.08
CA ASP A 38 4.74 -6.01 0.16
C ASP A 38 6.20 -6.14 0.67
N ILE A 39 6.55 -5.44 1.76
CA ILE A 39 7.90 -5.52 2.33
C ILE A 39 8.10 -6.87 3.03
N HIS A 40 7.04 -7.46 3.59
CA HIS A 40 7.08 -8.78 4.23
C HIS A 40 8.19 -8.90 5.27
N TYR A 41 8.13 -8.09 6.31
CA TYR A 41 9.07 -8.21 7.44
C TYR A 41 9.01 -9.60 8.07
N ARG A 42 10.01 -10.42 7.76
CA ARG A 42 10.16 -11.82 8.25
C ARG A 42 11.65 -12.10 8.53
N PRO A 43 12.19 -11.58 9.63
CA PRO A 43 13.61 -11.72 9.93
C PRO A 43 14.01 -13.19 10.02
N GLY A 44 15.14 -13.55 9.40
CA GLY A 44 15.69 -14.91 9.38
C GLY A 44 15.04 -15.89 8.40
N VAL A 45 14.02 -15.47 7.63
CA VAL A 45 13.40 -16.30 6.58
C VAL A 45 14.05 -16.08 5.22
N PHE A 46 14.45 -14.85 4.94
CA PHE A 46 15.08 -14.41 3.70
C PHE A 46 16.41 -13.68 3.98
N PRO A 47 17.28 -13.53 2.96
CA PRO A 47 18.56 -12.85 3.11
C PRO A 47 18.47 -11.31 3.17
N PHE A 48 17.27 -10.75 3.33
CA PHE A 48 17.05 -9.31 3.25
C PHE A 48 17.17 -8.65 4.62
N ASP A 49 17.90 -7.54 4.69
CA ASP A 49 17.85 -6.61 5.80
C ASP A 49 16.66 -5.64 5.58
N THR A 50 15.47 -6.09 5.96
CA THR A 50 14.24 -5.32 5.79
C THR A 50 14.20 -4.06 6.65
N ASP A 51 14.89 -4.04 7.80
CA ASP A 51 14.99 -2.85 8.64
C ASP A 51 15.79 -1.75 7.92
N GLU A 52 16.95 -2.11 7.38
CA GLU A 52 17.80 -1.17 6.63
C GLU A 52 17.10 -0.71 5.34
N GLN A 53 16.40 -1.62 4.68
CA GLN A 53 15.62 -1.33 3.49
C GLN A 53 14.50 -0.31 3.78
N LEU A 54 13.76 -0.50 4.88
CA LEU A 54 12.72 0.45 5.30
C LEU A 54 13.32 1.82 5.65
N ARG A 55 14.47 1.87 6.34
CA ARG A 55 15.18 3.14 6.60
C ARG A 55 15.53 3.87 5.30
N LYS A 56 15.99 3.16 4.28
CA LYS A 56 16.29 3.74 2.95
C LYS A 56 15.02 4.23 2.24
N ILE A 57 13.91 3.50 2.34
CA ILE A 57 12.60 3.93 1.83
C ILE A 57 12.17 5.23 2.52
N VAL A 58 12.23 5.29 3.85
CA VAL A 58 11.90 6.50 4.62
C VAL A 58 12.84 7.66 4.27
N ALA A 59 14.15 7.41 4.17
CA ALA A 59 15.13 8.42 3.77
C ALA A 59 14.84 8.99 2.38
N ARG A 60 14.39 8.16 1.42
CA ARG A 60 13.91 8.64 0.12
C ARG A 60 12.73 9.60 0.26
N GLY A 61 11.74 9.27 1.08
CA GLY A 61 10.61 10.17 1.35
C GLY A 61 11.05 11.53 1.90
N VAL A 62 12.03 11.54 2.79
CA VAL A 62 12.62 12.79 3.33
C VAL A 62 13.31 13.58 2.23
N SER A 63 14.19 12.94 1.44
CA SER A 63 14.95 13.61 0.38
C SER A 63 14.06 14.19 -0.72
N GLU A 64 12.98 13.48 -1.04
CA GLU A 64 11.97 13.87 -2.03
C GLU A 64 10.94 14.87 -1.47
N LYS A 65 11.02 15.21 -0.18
CA LYS A 65 10.13 16.15 0.51
C LYS A 65 8.65 15.78 0.31
N VAL A 66 8.30 14.52 0.53
CA VAL A 66 6.94 14.06 0.38
C VAL A 66 6.02 14.62 1.46
N ASP A 67 4.75 14.81 1.16
CA ASP A 67 3.74 15.27 2.10
C ASP A 67 3.36 14.18 3.10
N PHE A 68 3.43 12.90 2.64
CA PHE A 68 3.20 11.72 3.47
C PHE A 68 3.77 10.47 2.80
N GLY A 69 3.78 9.36 3.55
CA GLY A 69 4.06 8.03 3.04
C GLY A 69 2.87 7.10 3.21
N ILE A 70 2.69 6.14 2.29
CA ILE A 70 1.73 5.06 2.42
C ILE A 70 2.37 3.72 2.09
N GLN A 71 2.13 2.72 2.94
CA GLN A 71 2.41 1.33 2.62
C GLN A 71 1.10 0.64 2.20
N LEU A 72 1.16 -0.24 1.17
CA LEU A 72 0.00 -0.84 0.52
C LEU A 72 -0.30 -2.27 1.00
N GLY A 73 0.09 -2.62 2.21
CA GLY A 73 -0.18 -3.93 2.83
C GLY A 73 0.95 -4.94 2.64
N ASP A 74 0.79 -6.10 3.28
CA ASP A 74 1.78 -7.16 3.41
C ASP A 74 3.12 -6.61 3.94
N PHE A 75 2.98 -5.74 4.94
CA PHE A 75 4.10 -5.01 5.53
C PHE A 75 4.93 -5.90 6.45
N GLN A 76 4.24 -6.76 7.22
CA GLN A 76 4.82 -7.71 8.17
C GLN A 76 3.94 -8.98 8.27
N HIS A 77 4.34 -9.99 9.05
CA HIS A 77 3.58 -11.23 9.26
C HIS A 77 3.18 -11.48 10.73
N ASP A 78 3.73 -10.69 11.65
CA ASP A 78 3.46 -10.80 13.09
C ASP A 78 3.62 -9.41 13.72
N ALA A 79 2.51 -8.71 13.92
CA ALA A 79 2.52 -7.33 14.42
C ALA A 79 3.13 -7.19 15.83
N LYS A 80 3.17 -8.27 16.62
CA LYS A 80 3.84 -8.26 17.93
C LYS A 80 5.35 -8.32 17.80
N ARG A 81 5.85 -9.26 16.99
CA ARG A 81 7.29 -9.42 16.74
C ARG A 81 7.84 -8.31 15.85
N GLY A 82 7.03 -7.83 14.91
CA GLY A 82 7.38 -6.73 14.00
C GLY A 82 7.14 -5.34 14.57
N ARG A 83 6.85 -5.18 15.87
CA ARG A 83 6.47 -3.89 16.45
C ARG A 83 7.49 -2.78 16.19
N ALA A 84 8.76 -3.04 16.41
CA ALA A 84 9.82 -2.06 16.17
C ALA A 84 9.94 -1.66 14.69
N PHE A 85 9.72 -2.60 13.78
CA PHE A 85 9.68 -2.36 12.34
C PHE A 85 8.47 -1.49 11.95
N ILE A 86 7.29 -1.79 12.52
CA ILE A 86 6.08 -0.99 12.31
C ILE A 86 6.26 0.43 12.86
N ASP A 87 6.86 0.56 14.05
CA ASP A 87 7.11 1.87 14.66
C ASP A 87 8.11 2.71 13.84
N LEU A 88 9.13 2.08 13.22
CA LEU A 88 10.04 2.78 12.31
C LEU A 88 9.30 3.47 11.14
N TRP A 89 8.24 2.84 10.62
CA TRP A 89 7.38 3.44 9.62
C TRP A 89 6.44 4.50 10.22
N ASN A 90 5.72 4.15 11.28
CA ASN A 90 4.72 5.03 11.89
C ASN A 90 5.32 6.31 12.47
N ASP A 91 6.59 6.28 12.88
CA ASP A 91 7.33 7.41 13.47
C ASP A 91 8.27 8.09 12.45
N ALA A 92 8.09 7.82 11.14
CA ALA A 92 8.83 8.51 10.08
C ALA A 92 8.68 10.05 10.21
N PRO A 93 9.67 10.86 9.74
CA PRO A 93 9.62 12.32 9.87
C PRO A 93 8.62 13.02 8.94
N PHE A 94 7.70 12.28 8.37
CA PHE A 94 6.52 12.72 7.64
C PHE A 94 5.31 11.86 8.05
N ARG A 95 4.12 12.35 7.77
CA ARG A 95 2.89 11.62 8.09
C ARG A 95 2.83 10.29 7.33
N THR A 96 2.41 9.21 7.99
CA THR A 96 2.29 7.89 7.37
C THR A 96 0.87 7.35 7.43
N PHE A 97 0.53 6.54 6.42
CA PHE A 97 -0.73 5.84 6.31
C PHE A 97 -0.49 4.36 6.00
N ASN A 98 -1.48 3.52 6.32
CA ASN A 98 -1.34 2.08 6.26
C ASN A 98 -2.54 1.44 5.56
N VAL A 99 -2.28 0.57 4.60
CA VAL A 99 -3.25 -0.39 4.07
C VAL A 99 -2.95 -1.75 4.71
N ILE A 100 -3.97 -2.52 5.03
CA ILE A 100 -3.79 -3.88 5.56
C ILE A 100 -3.73 -4.85 4.38
N GLY A 101 -2.68 -5.68 4.33
CA GLY A 101 -2.55 -6.80 3.41
C GLY A 101 -2.97 -8.12 4.07
N ASN A 102 -3.10 -9.17 3.28
CA ASN A 102 -3.55 -10.45 3.81
C ASN A 102 -2.51 -11.14 4.70
N HIS A 103 -1.23 -10.83 4.55
CA HIS A 103 -0.19 -11.38 5.41
C HIS A 103 0.02 -10.60 6.71
N ASP A 104 -0.50 -9.39 6.83
CA ASP A 104 -0.36 -8.60 8.04
C ASP A 104 -1.06 -9.23 9.26
N ASP A 105 -2.06 -10.07 9.02
CA ASP A 105 -2.85 -10.77 10.03
C ASP A 105 -2.52 -12.27 10.17
N ASP A 106 -1.44 -12.77 9.55
CA ASP A 106 -1.08 -14.20 9.58
C ASP A 106 -0.90 -14.76 10.99
N ALA A 107 -0.23 -14.01 11.87
CA ALA A 107 0.09 -14.43 13.23
C ALA A 107 -0.63 -13.61 14.32
N THR A 108 -1.35 -12.57 13.95
CA THR A 108 -2.08 -11.66 14.85
C THR A 108 -3.55 -11.57 14.46
N THR A 109 -4.38 -11.14 15.39
CA THR A 109 -5.77 -10.84 15.10
C THR A 109 -5.87 -9.51 14.34
N PRO A 110 -6.92 -9.28 13.54
CA PRO A 110 -7.14 -8.00 12.86
C PRO A 110 -7.17 -6.79 13.81
N ALA A 111 -7.64 -6.99 15.06
CA ALA A 111 -7.63 -5.92 16.07
C ALA A 111 -6.21 -5.57 16.53
N GLU A 112 -5.35 -6.57 16.73
CA GLU A 112 -3.95 -6.37 17.11
C GLU A 112 -3.16 -5.69 16.00
N THR A 113 -3.37 -6.11 14.75
CA THR A 113 -2.74 -5.47 13.59
C THR A 113 -3.19 -4.02 13.44
N ARG A 114 -4.50 -3.73 13.52
CA ARG A 114 -4.98 -2.35 13.46
C ARG A 114 -4.38 -1.48 14.56
N ALA A 115 -4.33 -2.00 15.80
CA ALA A 115 -3.72 -1.27 16.91
C ALA A 115 -2.22 -0.96 16.66
N ALA A 116 -1.47 -1.92 16.11
CA ALA A 116 -0.07 -1.74 15.76
C ALA A 116 0.12 -0.71 14.63
N LEU A 117 -0.73 -0.76 13.61
CA LEU A 117 -0.73 0.17 12.46
C LEU A 117 -1.41 1.52 12.77
N ARG A 118 -1.88 1.75 14.01
CA ARG A 118 -2.58 2.97 14.46
C ARG A 118 -3.85 3.26 13.65
N LEU A 119 -4.60 2.20 13.32
CA LEU A 119 -5.84 2.26 12.55
C LEU A 119 -7.06 1.97 13.44
N GLU A 120 -8.12 2.77 13.32
CA GLU A 120 -9.41 2.50 13.95
C GLU A 120 -10.17 1.39 13.22
N ARG A 121 -10.09 1.38 11.86
CA ARG A 121 -10.67 0.37 10.99
C ARG A 121 -9.80 0.15 9.75
N GLY A 122 -10.04 -0.93 8.98
CA GLY A 122 -9.25 -1.28 7.80
C GLY A 122 -9.49 -0.36 6.61
N TRP A 123 -10.70 0.22 6.48
CA TRP A 123 -11.02 1.18 5.41
C TRP A 123 -11.30 2.58 5.97
N TYR A 124 -10.79 3.60 5.31
CA TYR A 124 -10.89 4.99 5.75
C TYR A 124 -10.56 5.95 4.60
N ARG A 125 -10.73 7.24 4.85
CA ARG A 125 -10.32 8.29 3.91
C ARG A 125 -9.56 9.40 4.64
N PHE A 126 -8.76 10.12 3.89
CA PHE A 126 -8.08 11.34 4.33
C PHE A 126 -7.88 12.28 3.15
N ASP A 127 -7.72 13.56 3.45
CA ASP A 127 -7.52 14.60 2.45
C ASP A 127 -6.16 15.27 2.67
N VAL A 128 -5.45 15.54 1.57
CA VAL A 128 -4.21 16.30 1.54
C VAL A 128 -4.30 17.30 0.39
N ARG A 129 -4.21 18.59 0.66
CA ARG A 129 -4.25 19.69 -0.32
C ARG A 129 -5.36 19.54 -1.37
N GLY A 130 -6.54 19.15 -0.93
CA GLY A 130 -7.70 18.97 -1.80
C GLY A 130 -7.77 17.68 -2.59
N VAL A 131 -6.74 16.82 -2.55
CA VAL A 131 -6.79 15.46 -3.07
C VAL A 131 -7.30 14.53 -1.99
N ARG A 132 -8.31 13.71 -2.31
CA ARG A 132 -8.85 12.68 -1.42
C ARG A 132 -8.23 11.33 -1.67
N PHE A 133 -7.81 10.67 -0.61
CA PHE A 133 -7.31 9.30 -0.61
C PHE A 133 -8.34 8.40 0.06
N VAL A 134 -8.75 7.34 -0.62
CA VAL A 134 -9.74 6.37 -0.14
C VAL A 134 -9.07 5.01 -0.02
N VAL A 135 -8.92 4.54 1.21
CA VAL A 135 -8.35 3.22 1.52
C VAL A 135 -9.50 2.23 1.63
N LEU A 136 -9.37 1.10 0.93
CA LEU A 136 -10.29 -0.04 0.98
C LEU A 136 -9.57 -1.26 1.54
N ASP A 137 -10.31 -2.05 2.32
CA ASP A 137 -9.81 -3.26 2.98
C ASP A 137 -10.29 -4.51 2.25
N THR A 138 -9.40 -5.15 1.53
CA THR A 138 -9.70 -6.30 0.69
C THR A 138 -9.54 -7.66 1.38
N ASN A 139 -9.63 -7.71 2.74
CA ASN A 139 -9.27 -8.89 3.52
C ASN A 139 -10.45 -9.60 4.19
N TYR A 140 -11.67 -9.41 3.70
CA TYR A 140 -12.84 -10.11 4.21
C TYR A 140 -13.11 -11.42 3.46
N GLY A 141 -13.59 -12.43 4.18
CA GLY A 141 -14.21 -13.64 3.63
C GLY A 141 -15.69 -13.70 4.01
N PHE A 142 -16.51 -14.38 3.20
CA PHE A 142 -17.88 -14.69 3.57
C PHE A 142 -17.94 -16.14 4.05
N VAL A 143 -18.12 -16.32 5.35
CA VAL A 143 -18.03 -17.62 6.02
C VAL A 143 -19.25 -17.83 6.92
N ASN A 144 -19.96 -18.95 6.77
CA ASN A 144 -21.13 -19.28 7.57
C ASN A 144 -22.18 -18.17 7.66
N GLY A 145 -22.43 -17.46 6.54
CA GLY A 145 -23.44 -16.41 6.48
C GLY A 145 -23.00 -15.04 7.01
N ALA A 146 -21.71 -14.85 7.35
CA ALA A 146 -21.18 -13.59 7.85
C ALA A 146 -19.91 -13.16 7.10
N PHE A 147 -19.70 -11.85 7.01
CA PHE A 147 -18.41 -11.29 6.59
C PHE A 147 -17.45 -11.30 7.78
N VAL A 148 -16.33 -11.98 7.62
CA VAL A 148 -15.29 -12.13 8.63
C VAL A 148 -13.98 -11.61 8.06
N HIS A 149 -13.30 -10.73 8.78
CA HIS A 149 -11.98 -10.28 8.39
C HIS A 149 -10.98 -11.44 8.53
N TYR A 150 -10.13 -11.63 7.51
CA TYR A 150 -9.05 -12.61 7.57
C TYR A 150 -8.07 -12.25 8.68
N GLY A 151 -7.49 -13.26 9.31
CA GLY A 151 -6.48 -13.12 10.33
C GLY A 151 -6.50 -14.30 11.30
N LYS A 152 -5.60 -14.28 12.25
CA LYS A 152 -5.50 -15.32 13.27
C LYS A 152 -6.82 -15.54 13.98
N GLY A 153 -7.31 -16.77 13.95
CA GLY A 153 -8.56 -17.17 14.61
C GLY A 153 -9.84 -16.91 13.80
N CYS A 154 -9.76 -16.44 12.56
CA CYS A 154 -10.93 -16.15 11.71
C CYS A 154 -11.71 -17.41 11.25
N GLY A 155 -11.17 -18.61 11.46
CA GLY A 155 -11.85 -19.87 11.12
C GLY A 155 -11.79 -20.26 9.63
N PHE A 156 -11.13 -19.48 8.78
CA PHE A 156 -10.94 -19.80 7.37
C PHE A 156 -9.53 -19.50 6.87
N SER A 157 -9.18 -20.04 5.69
CA SER A 157 -7.93 -19.72 5.01
C SER A 157 -8.23 -19.31 3.57
N PRO A 158 -7.84 -18.11 3.13
CA PRO A 158 -8.07 -17.63 1.77
C PRO A 158 -7.35 -18.49 0.73
N TYR A 159 -6.31 -19.21 1.13
CA TYR A 159 -5.54 -20.11 0.27
C TYR A 159 -6.23 -21.46 0.00
N LYS A 160 -7.24 -21.82 0.81
CA LYS A 160 -8.02 -23.06 0.71
C LYS A 160 -9.42 -22.84 0.15
N LEU A 161 -9.83 -21.58 0.01
CA LEU A 161 -11.15 -21.22 -0.48
C LEU A 161 -11.22 -21.40 -2.02
N GLY A 162 -12.38 -21.77 -2.52
CA GLY A 162 -12.68 -21.75 -3.96
C GLY A 162 -12.65 -20.33 -4.53
N ALA A 163 -12.77 -20.19 -5.84
CA ALA A 163 -12.75 -18.87 -6.49
C ALA A 163 -13.86 -17.92 -6.00
N ALA A 164 -15.00 -18.46 -5.59
CA ALA A 164 -16.14 -17.70 -5.05
C ALA A 164 -15.90 -17.20 -3.62
N ASP A 165 -14.96 -17.80 -2.89
CA ASP A 165 -14.71 -17.55 -1.46
C ASP A 165 -13.40 -16.81 -1.21
N ARG A 166 -12.85 -16.16 -2.25
CA ARG A 166 -11.63 -15.35 -2.11
C ARG A 166 -11.87 -14.13 -1.23
N LEU A 167 -10.77 -13.57 -0.73
CA LEU A 167 -10.81 -12.32 0.04
C LEU A 167 -11.56 -11.22 -0.74
N ARG A 168 -12.42 -10.50 -0.04
CA ARG A 168 -13.42 -9.57 -0.55
C ARG A 168 -13.36 -8.25 0.22
N LEU A 169 -14.13 -7.27 -0.27
CA LEU A 169 -14.48 -6.06 0.47
C LEU A 169 -15.64 -6.36 1.43
N HIS A 170 -15.68 -5.67 2.58
CA HIS A 170 -16.86 -5.66 3.41
C HIS A 170 -18.01 -4.92 2.67
N PRO A 171 -19.27 -5.37 2.75
CA PRO A 171 -20.39 -4.70 2.06
C PRO A 171 -20.53 -3.21 2.36
N ASP A 172 -20.19 -2.77 3.56
CA ASP A 172 -20.26 -1.37 3.97
C ASP A 172 -19.21 -0.47 3.30
N GLU A 173 -18.18 -1.06 2.68
CA GLU A 173 -17.18 -0.29 1.94
C GLU A 173 -17.72 0.30 0.63
N PHE A 174 -18.75 -0.31 0.05
CA PHE A 174 -19.35 0.23 -1.19
C PHE A 174 -20.07 1.56 -0.95
N PRO A 175 -21.03 1.68 0.00
CA PRO A 175 -21.65 2.97 0.30
C PRO A 175 -20.63 3.97 0.88
N PHE A 176 -19.62 3.52 1.63
CA PHE A 176 -18.53 4.37 2.07
C PHE A 176 -17.76 4.96 0.87
N LEU A 177 -17.43 4.14 -0.15
CA LEU A 177 -16.75 4.61 -1.35
C LEU A 177 -17.61 5.59 -2.14
N GLU A 178 -18.91 5.30 -2.32
CA GLU A 178 -19.86 6.20 -2.99
C GLU A 178 -19.89 7.57 -2.31
N GLU A 179 -20.01 7.60 -0.98
CA GLU A 179 -20.04 8.83 -0.18
C GLU A 179 -18.67 9.54 -0.25
N ALA A 180 -17.58 8.80 -0.14
CA ALA A 180 -16.23 9.37 -0.21
C ALA A 180 -15.97 10.05 -1.57
N LEU A 181 -16.37 9.44 -2.68
CA LEU A 181 -16.20 10.02 -4.01
C LEU A 181 -17.20 11.17 -4.27
N GLY A 182 -18.44 11.04 -3.77
CA GLY A 182 -19.50 12.04 -3.95
C GLY A 182 -19.23 13.37 -3.22
N THR A 183 -18.63 13.30 -2.05
CA THR A 183 -18.33 14.47 -1.20
C THR A 183 -16.93 15.07 -1.42
N ALA A 184 -16.10 14.48 -2.27
CA ALA A 184 -14.77 15.01 -2.53
C ALA A 184 -14.85 16.33 -3.34
N THR A 185 -14.05 17.32 -2.96
CA THR A 185 -13.94 18.60 -3.67
C THR A 185 -12.95 18.54 -4.83
N GLY A 186 -11.88 17.74 -4.71
CA GLY A 186 -10.83 17.54 -5.71
C GLY A 186 -10.78 16.11 -6.27
N PRO A 187 -9.69 15.74 -6.93
CA PRO A 187 -9.47 14.38 -7.41
C PRO A 187 -9.32 13.38 -6.27
N CYS A 188 -9.57 12.11 -6.56
CA CYS A 188 -9.48 11.03 -5.62
C CYS A 188 -8.47 9.98 -6.10
N VAL A 189 -7.73 9.39 -5.15
CA VAL A 189 -6.87 8.22 -5.37
C VAL A 189 -7.43 7.07 -4.52
N ILE A 190 -7.62 5.90 -5.13
CA ILE A 190 -8.05 4.70 -4.42
C ILE A 190 -6.82 3.87 -4.06
N LEU A 191 -6.79 3.38 -2.83
CA LEU A 191 -5.70 2.61 -2.25
C LEU A 191 -6.26 1.30 -1.70
N SER A 192 -5.68 0.18 -2.08
CA SER A 192 -6.07 -1.14 -1.59
C SER A 192 -4.87 -2.08 -1.61
N HIS A 193 -4.92 -3.18 -0.87
CA HIS A 193 -3.85 -4.17 -1.00
C HIS A 193 -3.98 -4.95 -2.29
N ARG A 194 -5.16 -5.51 -2.59
CA ARG A 194 -5.39 -6.28 -3.82
C ARG A 194 -5.90 -5.39 -4.95
N THR A 195 -5.56 -5.77 -6.18
CA THR A 195 -5.95 -5.00 -7.36
C THR A 195 -7.47 -4.98 -7.57
N LEU A 196 -7.99 -3.81 -7.88
CA LEU A 196 -9.39 -3.57 -8.25
C LEU A 196 -9.60 -3.55 -9.78
N ALA A 197 -8.55 -3.85 -10.55
CA ALA A 197 -8.63 -4.02 -12.01
C ALA A 197 -9.13 -5.40 -12.44
N GLY A 198 -9.37 -6.34 -11.49
CA GLY A 198 -9.80 -7.71 -11.72
C GLY A 198 -11.24 -7.84 -12.23
N GLU A 199 -11.65 -9.10 -12.49
CA GLU A 199 -13.01 -9.44 -12.96
C GLU A 199 -13.87 -10.05 -11.83
N ASP A 200 -13.37 -10.09 -10.60
CA ASP A 200 -14.19 -10.50 -9.46
C ASP A 200 -15.31 -9.47 -9.20
N ALA A 201 -16.38 -9.94 -8.56
CA ALA A 201 -17.60 -9.15 -8.38
C ALA A 201 -17.38 -7.84 -7.63
N ASP A 202 -16.49 -7.83 -6.63
CA ASP A 202 -16.20 -6.65 -5.83
C ASP A 202 -15.39 -5.62 -6.62
N ALA A 203 -14.37 -6.05 -7.38
CA ALA A 203 -13.61 -5.18 -8.26
C ALA A 203 -14.51 -4.57 -9.36
N VAL A 204 -15.41 -5.37 -9.95
CA VAL A 204 -16.40 -4.89 -10.91
C VAL A 204 -17.31 -3.82 -10.28
N ARG A 205 -17.83 -4.08 -9.07
CA ARG A 205 -18.71 -3.15 -8.37
C ARG A 205 -18.00 -1.84 -8.01
N VAL A 206 -16.76 -1.91 -7.52
CA VAL A 206 -15.94 -0.72 -7.27
C VAL A 206 -15.77 0.10 -8.55
N ARG A 207 -15.45 -0.54 -9.67
CA ARG A 207 -15.30 0.18 -10.95
C ARG A 207 -16.61 0.81 -11.44
N GLN A 208 -17.76 0.19 -11.19
CA GLN A 208 -19.06 0.78 -11.49
C GLN A 208 -19.31 2.06 -10.68
N ILE A 209 -18.98 2.05 -9.38
CA ILE A 209 -19.06 3.23 -8.51
C ILE A 209 -18.12 4.33 -9.02
N VAL A 210 -16.86 3.98 -9.31
CA VAL A 210 -15.86 4.91 -9.84
C VAL A 210 -16.31 5.49 -11.20
N ALA A 211 -16.83 4.67 -12.09
CA ALA A 211 -17.34 5.12 -13.39
C ALA A 211 -18.54 6.07 -13.22
N ALA A 212 -19.42 5.84 -12.24
CA ALA A 212 -20.51 6.76 -11.91
C ALA A 212 -19.96 8.11 -11.41
N ALA A 213 -18.96 8.10 -10.51
CA ALA A 213 -18.32 9.30 -10.01
C ALA A 213 -17.59 10.07 -11.14
N ASN A 214 -16.92 9.37 -12.04
CA ASN A 214 -16.23 9.97 -13.20
C ASN A 214 -17.20 10.52 -14.25
N ARG A 215 -18.41 9.94 -14.41
CA ARG A 215 -19.47 10.54 -15.25
C ARG A 215 -20.00 11.84 -14.64
N ALA A 216 -20.17 11.89 -13.33
CA ALA A 216 -20.63 13.08 -12.64
C ALA A 216 -19.58 14.21 -12.65
N ARG A 217 -18.31 13.83 -12.54
CA ARG A 217 -17.17 14.75 -12.62
C ARG A 217 -15.98 14.05 -13.30
N PRO A 218 -15.69 14.37 -14.56
CA PRO A 218 -14.54 13.81 -15.28
C PRO A 218 -13.23 13.99 -14.50
N GLY A 219 -12.41 12.93 -14.44
CA GLY A 219 -11.15 12.95 -13.70
C GLY A 219 -11.29 12.84 -12.17
N ARG A 220 -12.51 12.56 -11.62
CA ARG A 220 -12.71 12.36 -10.17
C ARG A 220 -11.77 11.30 -9.62
N VAL A 221 -11.60 10.18 -10.30
CA VAL A 221 -10.64 9.13 -9.99
C VAL A 221 -9.83 8.84 -11.24
N ALA A 222 -8.55 9.16 -11.23
CA ALA A 222 -7.63 8.87 -12.33
C ALA A 222 -6.66 7.74 -11.99
N LEU A 223 -6.40 7.49 -10.69
CA LEU A 223 -5.39 6.57 -10.21
C LEU A 223 -5.93 5.69 -9.08
N ALA A 224 -5.62 4.39 -9.16
CA ALA A 224 -5.75 3.44 -8.07
C ALA A 224 -4.42 2.69 -7.87
N LEU A 225 -3.96 2.54 -6.63
CA LEU A 225 -2.71 1.89 -6.28
C LEU A 225 -2.97 0.64 -5.44
N CYS A 226 -2.24 -0.43 -5.72
CA CYS A 226 -2.28 -1.66 -4.94
C CYS A 226 -0.91 -2.33 -4.88
N GLY A 227 -0.76 -3.34 -4.01
CA GLY A 227 0.37 -4.25 -3.90
C GLY A 227 0.00 -5.68 -4.31
N HIS A 228 0.27 -6.65 -3.42
CA HIS A 228 -0.15 -8.05 -3.42
C HIS A 228 0.52 -8.95 -4.49
N ASN A 229 0.64 -8.49 -5.71
CA ASN A 229 1.10 -9.35 -6.81
C ASN A 229 2.62 -9.33 -7.00
N HIS A 230 3.36 -8.55 -6.22
CA HIS A 230 4.81 -8.41 -6.29
C HIS A 230 5.30 -8.20 -7.73
N CYS A 231 4.65 -7.29 -8.45
CA CYS A 231 5.00 -6.96 -9.82
C CYS A 231 4.73 -5.47 -10.09
N ASP A 232 5.47 -4.92 -11.01
CA ASP A 232 5.19 -3.57 -11.53
C ASP A 232 4.27 -3.69 -12.74
N ARG A 233 3.00 -3.33 -12.57
CA ARG A 233 2.01 -3.46 -13.62
C ARG A 233 1.00 -2.30 -13.62
N MET A 234 0.95 -1.56 -14.72
CA MET A 234 -0.09 -0.57 -14.99
C MET A 234 -1.17 -1.17 -15.91
N VAL A 235 -2.42 -1.07 -15.52
CA VAL A 235 -3.59 -1.43 -16.34
C VAL A 235 -4.50 -0.23 -16.42
N ARG A 236 -4.87 0.22 -17.63
CA ARG A 236 -5.91 1.22 -17.83
C ARG A 236 -7.24 0.54 -18.10
N ARG A 237 -8.26 0.88 -17.32
CA ARG A 237 -9.61 0.34 -17.44
C ARG A 237 -10.63 1.40 -17.02
N ASP A 238 -11.67 1.56 -17.82
CA ASP A 238 -12.78 2.49 -17.56
C ASP A 238 -12.32 3.94 -17.27
N GLY A 239 -11.23 4.39 -17.94
CA GLY A 239 -10.63 5.71 -17.77
C GLY A 239 -9.78 5.87 -16.49
N VAL A 240 -9.55 4.79 -15.74
CA VAL A 240 -8.73 4.79 -14.52
C VAL A 240 -7.44 3.99 -14.74
N SER A 241 -6.35 4.50 -14.22
CA SER A 241 -5.05 3.81 -14.18
C SER A 241 -4.94 3.02 -12.87
N PHE A 242 -4.81 1.70 -12.98
CA PHE A 242 -4.58 0.79 -11.85
C PHE A 242 -3.11 0.37 -11.85
N LEU A 243 -2.35 0.84 -10.88
CA LEU A 243 -0.94 0.48 -10.73
C LEU A 243 -0.78 -0.51 -9.58
N THR A 244 -0.24 -1.67 -9.90
CA THR A 244 0.31 -2.60 -8.90
C THR A 244 1.76 -2.20 -8.65
N VAL A 245 2.09 -1.89 -7.40
CA VAL A 245 3.42 -1.52 -6.94
C VAL A 245 4.17 -2.79 -6.55
N ASN A 246 5.41 -2.91 -7.04
CA ASN A 246 6.22 -4.10 -6.81
C ASN A 246 6.77 -4.17 -5.37
N SER A 247 6.97 -5.39 -4.87
CA SER A 247 7.71 -5.68 -3.64
C SER A 247 9.18 -5.27 -3.78
N PRO A 248 9.83 -4.76 -2.74
CA PRO A 248 11.27 -4.53 -2.75
C PRO A 248 12.10 -5.82 -2.57
N ASN A 249 11.48 -6.94 -2.21
CA ASN A 249 12.19 -8.12 -1.73
C ASN A 249 12.15 -9.32 -2.67
N HIS A 250 10.98 -9.69 -3.15
CA HIS A 250 10.84 -10.94 -3.90
C HIS A 250 9.49 -11.08 -4.60
N VAL A 251 9.42 -12.09 -5.48
CA VAL A 251 8.17 -12.62 -6.04
C VAL A 251 8.03 -14.08 -5.62
N TRP A 252 6.90 -14.46 -5.04
CA TRP A 252 6.59 -15.87 -4.80
C TRP A 252 6.31 -16.62 -6.09
N ILE A 253 6.76 -17.88 -6.12
CA ILE A 253 6.50 -18.80 -7.23
C ILE A 253 5.84 -20.08 -6.72
N PRO A 254 4.93 -20.72 -7.52
CA PRO A 254 4.12 -21.83 -7.05
C PRO A 254 4.85 -23.19 -7.08
N PHE A 255 6.17 -23.20 -7.06
CA PHE A 255 7.00 -24.41 -7.06
C PHE A 255 8.36 -24.10 -6.41
N ARG A 256 9.06 -25.14 -5.95
CA ARG A 256 10.46 -25.03 -5.52
C ARG A 256 11.39 -25.09 -6.73
N HIS A 257 12.41 -24.23 -6.76
CA HIS A 257 13.47 -24.27 -7.74
C HIS A 257 14.82 -24.68 -7.10
N LYS A 258 15.79 -25.02 -7.92
CA LYS A 258 17.14 -25.43 -7.50
C LYS A 258 18.22 -24.48 -8.05
N GLY A 259 17.87 -23.24 -8.34
CA GLY A 259 18.76 -22.30 -9.00
C GLY A 259 19.65 -21.52 -8.02
N TYR A 260 19.30 -21.47 -6.73
CA TYR A 260 20.19 -20.90 -5.71
C TYR A 260 21.15 -21.95 -5.17
N PRO A 261 22.36 -21.53 -4.68
CA PRO A 261 23.32 -22.44 -4.04
C PRO A 261 22.70 -23.21 -2.87
N ASP A 262 23.11 -24.46 -2.69
CA ASP A 262 22.60 -25.32 -1.61
C ASP A 262 22.83 -24.73 -0.21
N GLU A 263 23.90 -23.96 -0.01
CA GLU A 263 24.19 -23.27 1.24
C GLU A 263 23.12 -22.22 1.57
N ASP A 264 22.60 -21.51 0.55
CA ASP A 264 21.56 -20.52 0.72
C ASP A 264 20.21 -21.17 1.00
N VAL A 265 19.89 -22.26 0.31
CA VAL A 265 18.67 -23.04 0.53
C VAL A 265 18.66 -23.67 1.94
N ARG A 266 19.82 -24.06 2.47
CA ARG A 266 19.94 -24.52 3.86
C ARG A 266 19.79 -23.40 4.87
N ARG A 267 20.30 -22.20 4.54
CA ARG A 267 20.30 -21.03 5.44
C ARG A 267 18.96 -20.32 5.47
N TRP A 268 18.30 -20.17 4.32
CA TRP A 268 17.08 -19.36 4.16
C TRP A 268 15.90 -20.24 3.78
N ARG A 269 15.04 -20.50 4.76
CA ARG A 269 14.02 -21.55 4.71
C ARG A 269 13.08 -21.52 3.49
N GLU A 270 12.83 -20.37 2.89
CA GLU A 270 11.87 -20.18 1.80
C GLU A 270 12.50 -19.62 0.53
N ILE A 271 13.82 -19.52 0.46
CA ILE A 271 14.50 -18.88 -0.67
C ILE A 271 14.26 -19.62 -2.01
N ASP A 272 14.03 -20.91 -1.97
CA ASP A 272 13.74 -21.74 -3.13
C ASP A 272 12.27 -21.65 -3.62
N HIS A 273 11.44 -20.88 -2.93
CA HIS A 273 10.05 -20.56 -3.31
C HIS A 273 9.89 -19.15 -3.90
N VAL A 274 10.97 -18.40 -4.04
CA VAL A 274 10.92 -17.01 -4.47
C VAL A 274 11.94 -16.71 -5.56
N VAL A 275 11.65 -15.68 -6.35
CA VAL A 275 12.68 -14.93 -7.08
C VAL A 275 13.04 -13.74 -6.22
N ALA A 276 14.22 -13.77 -5.62
CA ALA A 276 14.68 -12.77 -4.68
C ALA A 276 15.37 -11.59 -5.38
N TYR A 277 15.20 -10.40 -4.82
CA TYR A 277 15.81 -9.16 -5.29
C TYR A 277 17.04 -8.79 -4.45
N ASP A 278 17.84 -7.84 -4.89
CA ASP A 278 19.17 -7.51 -4.33
C ASP A 278 19.13 -6.61 -3.07
N GLY A 279 17.93 -6.28 -2.58
CA GLY A 279 17.76 -5.40 -1.43
C GLY A 279 17.68 -3.90 -1.79
N THR A 280 17.62 -3.55 -3.08
CA THR A 280 17.25 -2.21 -3.50
C THR A 280 15.90 -1.81 -2.88
N PRO A 281 15.79 -0.62 -2.24
CA PRO A 281 14.58 -0.23 -1.52
C PRO A 281 13.48 0.23 -2.49
N LEU A 282 12.95 -0.70 -3.30
CA LEU A 282 11.94 -0.41 -4.30
C LEU A 282 10.75 0.28 -3.62
N SER A 283 10.48 1.46 -4.11
CA SER A 283 9.40 2.34 -3.68
C SER A 283 9.09 3.29 -4.81
N ALA A 284 7.99 4.02 -4.74
CA ALA A 284 7.68 5.06 -5.71
C ALA A 284 7.40 6.39 -5.02
N VAL A 285 7.70 7.50 -5.69
CA VAL A 285 7.16 8.81 -5.36
C VAL A 285 6.07 9.13 -6.37
N VAL A 286 4.88 9.34 -5.86
CA VAL A 286 3.70 9.67 -6.67
C VAL A 286 3.37 11.14 -6.46
N THR A 287 3.12 11.84 -7.57
CA THR A 287 2.64 13.23 -7.57
C THR A 287 1.25 13.24 -8.18
N VAL A 288 0.29 13.90 -7.52
CA VAL A 288 -1.08 14.09 -8.02
C VAL A 288 -1.40 15.57 -8.04
N CYS A 289 -1.82 16.07 -9.19
CA CYS A 289 -2.21 17.46 -9.41
C CYS A 289 -3.70 17.68 -9.12
N ALA A 290 -4.09 18.93 -8.90
CA ALA A 290 -5.48 19.31 -8.60
C ALA A 290 -6.48 18.99 -9.73
N ASP A 291 -6.00 18.84 -10.95
CA ASP A 291 -6.79 18.45 -12.14
C ASP A 291 -6.89 16.92 -12.33
N GLY A 292 -6.23 16.14 -11.47
CA GLY A 292 -6.23 14.68 -11.51
C GLY A 292 -5.07 14.07 -12.30
N HIS A 293 -4.25 14.87 -12.99
CA HIS A 293 -3.01 14.36 -13.59
C HIS A 293 -2.08 13.80 -12.52
N PHE A 294 -1.39 12.72 -12.82
CA PHE A 294 -0.44 12.09 -11.90
C PHE A 294 0.87 11.71 -12.60
N ALA A 295 1.92 11.65 -11.80
CA ALA A 295 3.20 11.08 -12.18
C ALA A 295 3.69 10.11 -11.10
N VAL A 296 4.28 9.00 -11.51
CA VAL A 296 4.93 8.01 -10.66
C VAL A 296 6.40 7.97 -11.02
N ARG A 297 7.27 8.08 -10.03
CA ARG A 297 8.73 7.93 -10.18
C ARG A 297 9.19 6.76 -9.32
N GLY A 298 9.53 5.66 -9.98
CA GLY A 298 9.93 4.42 -9.35
C GLY A 298 11.43 4.28 -9.12
N LEU A 299 11.87 3.05 -8.98
CA LEU A 299 13.27 2.63 -8.88
C LEU A 299 13.47 1.30 -9.60
N ALA A 300 14.68 1.05 -10.05
CA ALA A 300 15.12 -0.24 -10.56
C ALA A 300 16.21 -0.80 -9.65
N GLY A 301 16.15 -2.08 -9.35
CA GLY A 301 17.12 -2.86 -8.60
C GLY A 301 17.66 -4.02 -9.44
N GLY A 302 18.32 -4.96 -8.77
CA GLY A 302 18.83 -6.19 -9.35
C GLY A 302 18.21 -7.45 -8.72
N PHE A 303 18.60 -8.59 -9.25
CA PHE A 303 18.29 -9.89 -8.63
C PHE A 303 19.33 -10.23 -7.58
N TRP A 304 18.88 -10.90 -6.52
CA TRP A 304 19.77 -11.40 -5.47
C TRP A 304 20.86 -12.31 -6.07
N ARG A 305 22.12 -12.07 -5.67
CA ARG A 305 23.33 -12.72 -6.25
C ARG A 305 23.47 -12.54 -7.78
N GLY A 306 22.74 -11.63 -8.40
CA GLY A 306 22.72 -11.46 -9.86
C GLY A 306 22.05 -12.60 -10.62
N ILE A 307 21.34 -13.51 -9.93
CA ILE A 307 20.73 -14.70 -10.54
C ILE A 307 19.34 -14.33 -11.07
N ALA A 308 19.22 -14.28 -12.39
CA ALA A 308 17.99 -13.96 -13.08
C ALA A 308 16.96 -15.12 -13.05
N PRO A 309 15.64 -14.83 -13.22
CA PRO A 309 14.57 -15.83 -13.11
C PRO A 309 14.76 -17.07 -14.00
N GLU A 310 15.26 -16.90 -15.23
CA GLU A 310 15.51 -18.00 -16.19
C GLU A 310 16.62 -18.93 -15.74
N GLN A 311 17.57 -18.43 -14.95
CA GLN A 311 18.65 -19.25 -14.33
C GLN A 311 18.11 -20.07 -13.16
N LEU A 312 17.06 -19.57 -12.46
CA LEU A 312 16.39 -20.31 -11.39
C LEU A 312 15.51 -21.44 -11.95
N SER A 313 14.78 -21.14 -13.03
CA SER A 313 13.94 -22.13 -13.72
C SER A 313 13.50 -21.62 -15.10
N LYS A 314 13.57 -22.50 -16.13
CA LYS A 314 13.02 -22.23 -17.47
C LYS A 314 11.52 -21.86 -17.45
N LYS A 315 10.77 -22.30 -16.42
CA LYS A 315 9.35 -21.95 -16.23
C LYS A 315 9.11 -20.48 -15.92
N LEU A 316 10.15 -19.72 -15.54
CA LEU A 316 10.07 -18.32 -15.18
C LEU A 316 10.38 -17.36 -16.34
N THR A 317 10.97 -17.86 -17.43
CA THR A 317 11.42 -17.06 -18.59
C THR A 317 10.34 -16.11 -19.17
N LYS A 318 9.07 -16.51 -19.10
CA LYS A 318 7.95 -15.73 -19.68
C LYS A 318 7.12 -14.98 -18.66
N ARG A 319 7.52 -14.94 -17.38
CA ARG A 319 6.70 -14.32 -16.32
C ARG A 319 6.88 -12.80 -16.19
N GLY A 320 7.87 -12.22 -16.87
CA GLY A 320 8.15 -10.78 -16.80
C GLY A 320 8.52 -10.29 -15.39
N ILE A 321 9.12 -11.18 -14.57
CA ILE A 321 9.58 -10.81 -13.22
C ILE A 321 10.77 -9.87 -13.35
N ALA A 322 10.68 -8.71 -12.76
CA ALA A 322 11.74 -7.71 -12.75
C ALA A 322 11.74 -6.92 -11.43
N PRO A 323 12.90 -6.64 -10.84
CA PRO A 323 13.03 -5.82 -9.64
C PRO A 323 12.93 -4.33 -10.01
N VAL A 324 11.76 -3.88 -10.41
CA VAL A 324 11.53 -2.52 -10.89
C VAL A 324 10.16 -2.01 -10.47
N ILE A 325 10.07 -0.73 -10.22
CA ILE A 325 8.86 0.08 -10.33
C ILE A 325 9.19 1.14 -11.37
N ARG A 326 8.48 1.12 -12.50
CA ARG A 326 8.71 2.04 -13.62
C ARG A 326 8.12 3.42 -13.36
N ASP A 327 8.53 4.37 -14.16
CA ASP A 327 7.91 5.67 -14.22
C ASP A 327 6.62 5.60 -15.06
N TYR A 328 5.57 6.29 -14.59
CA TYR A 328 4.28 6.37 -15.26
C TYR A 328 3.74 7.80 -15.20
N GLU A 329 2.91 8.16 -16.18
CA GLU A 329 2.17 9.42 -16.23
C GLU A 329 0.75 9.19 -16.74
N GLY A 330 -0.19 10.01 -16.26
CA GLY A 330 -1.60 9.91 -16.67
C GLY A 330 -2.47 11.10 -16.30
#